data_de76006ac29f43759164937a702682dd
#
_entry.id   de76006ac29f43759164937a702682dd
#
_cell.length_a   1.000
_cell.length_b   1.000
_cell.length_c   1.000
_cell.angle_alpha   90.00
_cell.angle_beta   90.00
_cell.angle_gamma   90.00
#
_symmetry.space_group_name_H-M   'P 1'
#
loop_
_entity.id
_entity.type
_entity.pdbx_description
1 polymer ?
#
loop_
_entity_poly.entity_id
_entity_poly.type
_entity_poly.pdbx_seq_one_letter_code
_entity_poly.pdbx_strand_id
1 'polypeptide(L)'
;MDDILSLLTFIFFYTIFSCIFTFFLILMVRAIMRRSLRREQTTENVLRNTFNAVKTMYFVIFLLFSGIPGAIMYWLKFRTPMMEEVRQNMIQRGYDVSDLK
;
A
#
# COMPACT_ATOMS: atom_id res chain seq x y z
N MET A 1 31.06 -16.07 -16.20
CA MET A 1 29.84 -15.78 -16.94
C MET A 1 28.60 -16.48 -16.37
N ASP A 2 28.72 -17.74 -15.99
CA ASP A 2 27.60 -18.49 -15.43
C ASP A 2 27.08 -17.88 -14.13
N ASP A 3 27.97 -17.32 -13.30
CA ASP A 3 27.60 -16.68 -12.04
C ASP A 3 26.77 -15.44 -12.28
N ILE A 4 27.04 -14.66 -13.32
CA ILE A 4 26.29 -13.46 -13.68
C ILE A 4 24.91 -13.84 -14.19
N LEU A 5 24.82 -14.86 -15.05
CA LEU A 5 23.54 -15.35 -15.54
C LEU A 5 22.68 -15.91 -14.41
N SER A 6 23.29 -16.66 -13.50
CA SER A 6 22.64 -17.21 -12.33
C SER A 6 22.09 -16.08 -11.44
N LEU A 7 22.89 -15.05 -11.21
CA LEU A 7 22.48 -13.89 -10.42
C LEU A 7 21.33 -13.13 -11.08
N LEU A 8 21.41 -12.89 -12.39
CA LEU A 8 20.35 -12.21 -13.14
C LEU A 8 19.05 -13.01 -13.11
N THR A 9 19.13 -14.33 -13.27
CA THR A 9 17.97 -15.22 -13.18
C THR A 9 17.35 -15.16 -11.80
N PHE A 10 18.16 -15.19 -10.75
CA PHE A 10 17.72 -15.09 -9.36
C PHE A 10 16.99 -13.75 -9.13
N ILE A 11 17.59 -12.64 -9.57
CA ILE A 11 16.99 -11.31 -9.42
C ILE A 11 15.64 -11.24 -10.17
N PHE A 12 15.58 -11.80 -11.36
CA PHE A 12 14.36 -11.83 -12.18
C PHE A 12 13.25 -12.58 -11.47
N PHE A 13 13.50 -13.79 -10.99
CA PHE A 13 12.52 -14.57 -10.25
C PHE A 13 12.13 -13.88 -8.93
N TYR A 14 13.10 -13.33 -8.21
CA TYR A 14 12.85 -12.59 -6.99
C TYR A 14 11.91 -11.41 -7.25
N THR A 15 12.15 -10.66 -8.31
CA THR A 15 11.30 -9.51 -8.67
C THR A 15 9.87 -9.95 -8.97
N ILE A 16 9.69 -11.02 -9.75
CA ILE A 16 8.37 -11.57 -10.07
C ILE A 16 7.66 -12.01 -8.79
N PHE A 17 8.32 -12.79 -7.94
CA PHE A 17 7.75 -13.25 -6.68
C PHE A 17 7.37 -12.09 -5.78
N SER A 18 8.25 -11.11 -5.65
CA SER A 18 8.01 -9.92 -4.85
C SER A 18 6.78 -9.16 -5.34
N CYS A 19 6.64 -8.97 -6.64
CA CYS A 19 5.48 -8.28 -7.22
C CYS A 19 4.19 -9.05 -6.98
N ILE A 20 4.18 -10.36 -7.18
CA ILE A 20 3.00 -11.21 -6.97
C ILE A 20 2.62 -11.18 -5.48
N PHE A 21 3.57 -11.36 -4.59
CA PHE A 21 3.33 -11.35 -3.15
C PHE A 21 2.79 -10.00 -2.70
N THR A 22 3.38 -8.90 -3.18
CA THR A 22 2.93 -7.55 -2.88
C THR A 22 1.50 -7.32 -3.38
N PHE A 23 1.18 -7.81 -4.57
CA PHE A 23 -0.16 -7.69 -5.13
C PHE A 23 -1.20 -8.36 -4.22
N PHE A 24 -0.92 -9.58 -3.74
CA PHE A 24 -1.80 -10.25 -2.80
C PHE A 24 -1.93 -9.49 -1.48
N LEU A 25 -0.81 -8.99 -0.94
CA LEU A 25 -0.83 -8.19 0.28
C LEU A 25 -1.66 -6.92 0.10
N ILE A 26 -1.54 -6.25 -1.04
CA ILE A 26 -2.31 -5.04 -1.34
C ILE A 26 -3.80 -5.36 -1.38
N LEU A 27 -4.19 -6.46 -2.02
CA LEU A 27 -5.60 -6.88 -2.06
C LEU A 27 -6.14 -7.14 -0.65
N MET A 28 -5.37 -7.81 0.19
CA MET A 28 -5.77 -8.06 1.58
C MET A 28 -5.90 -6.77 2.38
N VAL A 29 -4.90 -5.90 2.26
CA VAL A 29 -4.89 -4.62 2.99
C VAL A 29 -6.04 -3.73 2.53
N ARG A 30 -6.31 -3.68 1.22
CA ARG A 30 -7.45 -2.91 0.70
C ARG A 30 -8.77 -3.45 1.19
N ALA A 31 -8.92 -4.76 1.24
CA ALA A 31 -10.14 -5.38 1.77
C ALA A 31 -10.35 -5.00 3.24
N ILE A 32 -9.30 -5.08 4.06
CA ILE A 32 -9.36 -4.71 5.47
C ILE A 32 -9.66 -3.22 5.62
N MET A 33 -9.01 -2.37 4.83
CA MET A 33 -9.21 -0.92 4.85
C MET A 33 -10.65 -0.56 4.49
N ARG A 34 -11.19 -1.13 3.41
CA ARG A 34 -12.57 -0.90 3.00
C ARG A 34 -13.56 -1.34 4.08
N ARG A 35 -13.29 -2.48 4.71
CA ARG A 35 -14.12 -2.97 5.81
C ARG A 35 -14.10 -2.01 6.98
N SER A 36 -12.94 -1.50 7.34
CA SER A 36 -12.79 -0.50 8.41
C SER A 36 -13.49 0.81 8.06
N LEU A 37 -13.37 1.27 6.82
CA LEU A 37 -13.98 2.52 6.37
C LEU A 37 -15.51 2.45 6.32
N ARG A 38 -16.09 1.27 6.18
CA ARG A 38 -17.56 1.08 6.16
C ARG A 38 -18.18 1.10 7.56
N ARG A 39 -17.37 0.96 8.61
CA ARG A 39 -17.89 0.99 9.97
C ARG A 39 -18.36 2.39 10.34
N GLU A 40 -19.59 2.50 10.86
CA GLU A 40 -20.16 3.78 11.29
C GLU A 40 -19.41 4.40 12.47
N GLN A 41 -18.75 3.56 13.27
CA GLN A 41 -17.99 3.99 14.44
C GLN A 41 -16.61 4.55 14.12
N THR A 42 -16.23 4.59 12.84
CA THR A 42 -14.92 5.10 12.43
C THR A 42 -14.87 6.62 12.65
N THR A 43 -13.92 7.05 13.49
CA THR A 43 -13.74 8.47 13.82
C THR A 43 -12.80 9.14 12.84
N GLU A 44 -12.78 10.49 12.85
CA GLU A 44 -11.84 11.27 12.06
C GLU A 44 -10.38 10.87 12.34
N ASN A 45 -10.03 10.65 13.62
CA ASN A 45 -8.67 10.27 14.00
C ASN A 45 -8.27 8.93 13.38
N VAL A 46 -9.18 7.95 13.35
CA VAL A 46 -8.93 6.66 12.72
C VAL A 46 -8.67 6.82 11.23
N LEU A 47 -9.48 7.64 10.55
CA LEU A 47 -9.32 7.90 9.12
C LEU A 47 -8.00 8.61 8.81
N ARG A 48 -7.63 9.61 9.62
CA ARG A 48 -6.34 10.31 9.47
C ARG A 48 -5.16 9.36 9.69
N ASN A 49 -5.25 8.51 10.70
CA ASN A 49 -4.22 7.51 10.97
C ASN A 49 -4.10 6.51 9.81
N THR A 50 -5.24 6.09 9.26
CA THR A 50 -5.25 5.19 8.09
C THR A 50 -4.62 5.86 6.88
N PHE A 51 -4.93 7.13 6.64
CA PHE A 51 -4.33 7.88 5.55
C PHE A 51 -2.80 7.96 5.69
N ASN A 52 -2.32 8.29 6.88
CA ASN A 52 -0.89 8.37 7.16
C ASN A 52 -0.22 6.99 7.05
N ALA A 53 -0.91 5.93 7.47
CA ALA A 53 -0.42 4.57 7.34
C ALA A 53 -0.26 4.19 5.85
N VAL A 54 -1.25 4.47 5.04
CA VAL A 54 -1.18 4.22 3.59
C VAL A 54 -0.05 5.02 2.96
N LYS A 55 0.15 6.25 3.44
CA LYS A 55 1.18 7.13 2.89
C LYS A 55 2.60 6.64 3.15
N THR A 56 2.86 6.11 4.34
CA THR A 56 4.24 5.80 4.76
C THR A 56 4.40 4.39 5.29
N MET A 57 3.57 3.97 6.26
CA MET A 57 3.75 2.69 6.95
C MET A 57 3.61 1.49 6.02
N TYR A 58 2.66 1.52 5.11
CA TYR A 58 2.48 0.42 4.17
C TYR A 58 3.66 0.29 3.21
N PHE A 59 4.26 1.39 2.81
CA PHE A 59 5.48 1.36 2.02
C PHE A 59 6.59 0.64 2.79
N VAL A 60 6.79 0.99 4.05
CA VAL A 60 7.82 0.36 4.89
C VAL A 60 7.51 -1.11 5.10
N ILE A 61 6.25 -1.47 5.35
CA ILE A 61 5.84 -2.86 5.52
C ILE A 61 6.11 -3.67 4.25
N PHE A 62 5.76 -3.15 3.08
CA PHE A 62 6.03 -3.84 1.82
C PHE A 62 7.52 -3.93 1.54
N LEU A 63 8.30 -2.92 1.91
CA LEU A 63 9.75 -2.97 1.79
C LEU A 63 10.36 -4.10 2.63
N LEU A 64 9.86 -4.29 3.84
CA LEU A 64 10.35 -5.33 4.74
C LEU A 64 9.90 -6.73 4.33
N PHE A 65 8.65 -6.90 3.90
CA PHE A 65 8.08 -8.22 3.61
C PHE A 65 8.26 -8.65 2.16
N SER A 66 8.09 -7.73 1.23
CA SER A 66 8.13 -8.04 -0.21
C SER A 66 9.43 -7.63 -0.87
N GLY A 67 10.24 -6.83 -0.21
CA GLY A 67 11.48 -6.34 -0.76
C GLY A 67 11.32 -5.09 -1.61
N ILE A 68 12.42 -4.64 -2.18
CA ILE A 68 12.50 -3.37 -2.92
C ILE A 68 11.55 -3.34 -4.12
N PRO A 69 11.47 -4.39 -5.00
CA PRO A 69 10.58 -4.33 -6.16
C PRO A 69 9.12 -4.16 -5.79
N GLY A 70 8.65 -4.89 -4.78
CA GLY A 70 7.27 -4.80 -4.32
C GLY A 70 6.95 -3.43 -3.72
N ALA A 71 7.87 -2.88 -2.93
CA ALA A 71 7.69 -1.55 -2.34
C ALA A 71 7.61 -0.47 -3.41
N ILE A 72 8.45 -0.54 -4.44
CA ILE A 72 8.44 0.40 -5.56
C ILE A 72 7.11 0.29 -6.32
N MET A 73 6.63 -0.92 -6.58
CA MET A 73 5.35 -1.14 -7.25
C MET A 73 4.19 -0.51 -6.45
N TYR A 74 4.17 -0.73 -5.14
CA TYR A 74 3.17 -0.12 -4.26
C TYR A 74 3.23 1.41 -4.35
N TRP A 75 4.42 1.98 -4.21
CA TRP A 75 4.61 3.43 -4.23
C TRP A 75 4.12 4.06 -5.53
N LEU A 76 4.43 3.44 -6.67
CA LEU A 76 4.14 4.02 -7.98
C LEU A 76 2.69 3.83 -8.41
N LYS A 77 2.07 2.69 -8.07
CA LYS A 77 0.77 2.32 -8.65
C LYS A 77 -0.37 2.23 -7.63
N PHE A 78 -0.07 1.90 -6.39
CA PHE A 78 -1.12 1.59 -5.42
C PHE A 78 -1.25 2.61 -4.31
N ARG A 79 -0.19 3.32 -3.99
CA ARG A 79 -0.21 4.31 -2.92
C ARG A 79 -1.22 5.42 -3.18
N THR A 80 -1.16 6.05 -4.34
CA THR A 80 -2.03 7.17 -4.68
C THR A 80 -3.51 6.78 -4.72
N PRO A 81 -3.92 5.66 -5.39
CA PRO A 81 -5.31 5.23 -5.35
C PRO A 81 -5.83 4.93 -3.94
N MET A 82 -5.00 4.31 -3.09
CA MET A 82 -5.41 3.99 -1.72
C MET A 82 -5.55 5.24 -0.86
N MET A 83 -4.64 6.20 -1.00
CA MET A 83 -4.74 7.49 -0.31
C MET A 83 -6.00 8.24 -0.73
N GLU A 84 -6.30 8.26 -2.02
CA GLU A 84 -7.47 8.92 -2.56
C GLU A 84 -8.77 8.26 -2.05
N GLU A 85 -8.80 6.94 -1.93
CA GLU A 85 -9.95 6.22 -1.39
C GLU A 85 -10.24 6.64 0.05
N VAL A 86 -9.22 6.74 0.90
CA VAL A 86 -9.38 7.20 2.28
C VAL A 86 -9.85 8.65 2.31
N ARG A 87 -9.24 9.50 1.50
CA ARG A 87 -9.59 10.91 1.41
C ARG A 87 -11.04 11.11 1.00
N GLN A 88 -11.51 10.37 -0.01
CA GLN A 88 -12.89 10.45 -0.46
C GLN A 88 -13.88 10.02 0.63
N ASN A 89 -13.53 8.99 1.40
CA ASN A 89 -14.35 8.59 2.54
C ASN A 89 -14.46 9.70 3.59
N MET A 90 -13.37 10.42 3.84
CA MET A 90 -13.37 11.55 4.77
C MET A 90 -14.24 12.70 4.25
N ILE A 91 -14.17 13.00 2.95
CA ILE A 91 -15.01 14.04 2.33
C ILE A 91 -16.48 13.67 2.44
N GLN A 92 -16.84 12.43 2.16
CA GLN A 92 -18.23 11.94 2.25
C GLN A 92 -18.79 12.05 3.66
N ARG A 93 -17.93 11.94 4.67
CA ARG A 93 -18.32 12.08 6.08
C ARG A 93 -18.31 13.52 6.57
N GLY A 94 -17.93 14.47 5.72
CA GLY A 94 -17.88 15.89 6.07
C GLY A 94 -16.64 16.32 6.83
N TYR A 95 -15.58 15.50 6.84
CA TYR A 95 -14.34 15.85 7.50
C TYR A 95 -13.46 16.75 6.63
N ASP A 96 -12.68 17.60 7.28
CA ASP A 96 -11.73 18.48 6.59
C ASP A 96 -10.52 17.68 6.12
N VAL A 97 -10.22 17.79 4.82
CA VAL A 97 -9.08 17.09 4.20
C VAL A 97 -8.04 18.06 3.63
N SER A 98 -8.16 19.34 3.93
CA SER A 98 -7.26 20.36 3.38
C SER A 98 -5.81 20.17 3.79
N ASP A 99 -5.57 19.55 4.96
CA ASP A 99 -4.24 19.25 5.49
C ASP A 99 -3.69 17.89 5.01
N LEU A 100 -4.47 17.12 4.27
CA LEU A 100 -4.05 15.82 3.74
C LEU A 100 -3.47 15.99 2.34
N LYS A 101 -2.21 15.65 2.20
CA LYS A 101 -1.49 15.76 0.93
C LYS A 101 -0.92 14.41 0.50
#